data_3eeb1a7a668a5f7b42cef036f3e8de62
#
_entry.id   3eeb1a7a668a5f7b42cef036f3e8de62
#
_cell.length_a   1.000
_cell.length_b   1.000
_cell.length_c   1.000
_cell.angle_alpha   90.00
_cell.angle_beta   90.00
_cell.angle_gamma   90.00
#
_symmetry.space_group_name_H-M   'P 1'
#
loop_
_entity.id
_entity.type
_entity.pdbx_description
1 polymer ?
#
loop_
_entity_poly.entity_id
_entity_poly.type
_entity_poly.pdbx_seq_one_letter_code
_entity_poly.pdbx_strand_id
1 'polypeptide(L)'
;MGIGQHIDTVEGFDGPVASVSLLSSIVINFKKKDEVIKVLVNPRDFMLFDGDSRYVWTHGISRKTNNRKVDDFEGKEYPRARRIAITFRRAVP
;
A
#
# COMPACT_ATOMS: atom_id res chain seq x y z
N MET A 1 -12.55 5.42 1.55
CA MET A 1 -11.57 5.26 2.63
C MET A 1 -10.16 5.37 2.06
N GLY A 2 -9.28 6.05 2.74
CA GLY A 2 -7.89 6.18 2.35
C GLY A 2 -6.98 5.92 3.54
N ILE A 3 -5.69 5.75 3.26
CA ILE A 3 -4.64 5.63 4.26
C ILE A 3 -3.60 6.68 3.95
N GLY A 4 -3.28 7.53 4.92
CA GLY A 4 -2.27 8.57 4.75
C GLY A 4 -0.89 7.99 4.48
N GLN A 5 -0.03 8.80 3.87
CA GLN A 5 1.35 8.38 3.59
C GLN A 5 2.10 8.13 4.90
N HIS A 6 2.74 6.99 5.00
CA HIS A 6 3.45 6.58 6.21
C HIS A 6 4.54 5.55 5.90
N ILE A 7 5.40 5.35 6.87
CA ILE A 7 6.32 4.21 6.92
C ILE A 7 5.80 3.29 8.01
N ASP A 8 5.78 2.00 7.75
CA ASP A 8 5.36 1.05 8.78
C ASP A 8 6.28 1.13 9.99
N THR A 9 5.69 0.95 11.18
CA THR A 9 6.38 1.08 12.45
C THR A 9 7.68 0.28 12.48
N VAL A 10 8.78 0.97 12.78
CA VAL A 10 10.10 0.34 12.90
C VAL A 10 10.38 -0.11 14.35
N GLU A 11 9.87 0.66 15.32
CA GLU A 11 10.07 0.35 16.74
C GLU A 11 9.44 -1.01 17.07
N GLY A 12 10.27 -1.93 17.56
CA GLY A 12 9.82 -3.29 17.87
C GLY A 12 9.74 -4.24 16.69
N PHE A 13 9.88 -3.73 15.46
CA PHE A 13 9.79 -4.52 14.23
C PHE A 13 10.81 -4.03 13.23
N ASP A 14 11.83 -4.81 12.96
CA ASP A 14 12.82 -4.49 11.93
C ASP A 14 12.72 -5.47 10.76
N GLY A 15 13.51 -5.19 9.71
CA GLY A 15 13.58 -6.05 8.55
C GLY A 15 12.37 -5.95 7.64
N PRO A 16 12.20 -6.90 6.72
CA PRO A 16 11.14 -6.85 5.73
C PRO A 16 9.75 -6.91 6.34
N VAL A 17 8.80 -6.25 5.67
CA VAL A 17 7.36 -6.36 5.96
C VAL A 17 6.69 -6.97 4.75
N ALA A 18 5.94 -8.03 4.95
CA ALA A 18 5.21 -8.70 3.88
C ALA A 18 3.71 -8.47 4.04
N SER A 19 3.00 -8.32 2.93
CA SER A 19 1.56 -8.13 2.95
C SER A 19 0.90 -8.92 1.84
N VAL A 20 -0.23 -9.55 2.15
CA VAL A 20 -1.07 -10.23 1.16
C VAL A 20 -2.39 -9.48 1.08
N SER A 21 -2.77 -9.07 -0.13
CA SER A 21 -4.02 -8.35 -0.37
C SER A 21 -5.11 -9.33 -0.77
N LEU A 22 -6.31 -9.14 -0.23
CA LEU A 22 -7.45 -10.01 -0.48
C LEU A 22 -8.68 -9.21 -0.86
N LEU A 23 -9.60 -9.84 -1.57
CA LEU A 23 -10.94 -9.42 -1.95
C LEU A 23 -11.02 -8.45 -3.12
N SER A 24 -10.31 -7.34 -3.11
CA SER A 24 -10.40 -6.37 -4.21
C SER A 24 -9.07 -5.73 -4.54
N SER A 25 -8.98 -5.14 -5.73
CA SER A 25 -7.80 -4.41 -6.16
C SER A 25 -7.75 -3.02 -5.51
N ILE A 26 -6.54 -2.52 -5.31
CA ILE A 26 -6.30 -1.17 -4.78
C ILE A 26 -5.02 -0.61 -5.40
N VAL A 27 -4.98 0.70 -5.57
CA VAL A 27 -3.75 1.39 -5.98
C VAL A 27 -3.07 1.95 -4.75
N ILE A 28 -1.82 1.56 -4.55
CA ILE A 28 -0.98 2.07 -3.46
C ILE A 28 -0.01 3.09 -4.04
N ASN A 29 0.07 4.25 -3.40
CA ASN A 29 0.96 5.32 -3.80
C ASN A 29 2.22 5.28 -2.96
N PHE A 30 3.38 5.21 -3.60
CA PHE A 30 4.69 5.31 -2.95
C PHE A 30 5.26 6.68 -3.24
N LYS A 31 5.70 7.38 -2.20
CA LYS A 31 6.26 8.73 -2.33
C LYS A 31 7.62 8.83 -1.68
N LYS A 32 8.53 9.50 -2.39
CA LYS A 32 9.86 9.85 -1.90
C LYS A 32 10.24 11.21 -2.50
N LYS A 33 10.33 12.24 -1.66
CA LYS A 33 10.55 13.62 -2.13
C LYS A 33 9.50 13.98 -3.18
N ASP A 34 9.92 14.32 -4.40
CA ASP A 34 9.01 14.68 -5.50
C ASP A 34 8.58 13.49 -6.36
N GLU A 35 9.07 12.30 -6.06
CA GLU A 35 8.73 11.10 -6.81
C GLU A 35 7.46 10.43 -6.27
N VAL A 36 6.59 10.04 -7.18
CA VAL A 36 5.38 9.27 -6.86
C VAL A 36 5.33 8.06 -7.78
N ILE A 37 5.23 6.88 -7.19
CA ILE A 37 5.04 5.64 -7.94
C ILE A 37 3.73 5.01 -7.48
N LYS A 38 2.87 4.69 -8.45
CA LYS A 38 1.60 4.01 -8.19
C LYS A 38 1.75 2.53 -8.52
N VAL A 39 1.26 1.68 -7.64
CA VAL A 39 1.29 0.23 -7.82
C VAL A 39 -0.12 -0.31 -7.68
N LEU A 40 -0.58 -1.03 -8.70
CA LEU A 40 -1.84 -1.75 -8.62
C LEU A 40 -1.62 -3.07 -7.90
N VAL A 41 -2.37 -3.29 -6.84
CA VAL A 41 -2.32 -4.53 -6.05
C VAL A 41 -3.64 -5.25 -6.24
N ASN A 42 -3.60 -6.43 -6.82
CA ASN A 42 -4.77 -7.26 -7.06
C ASN A 42 -5.00 -8.26 -5.92
N PRO A 43 -6.20 -8.85 -5.82
CA PRO A 43 -6.44 -9.87 -4.82
C PRO A 43 -5.43 -11.01 -4.92
N ARG A 44 -4.91 -11.43 -3.77
CA ARG A 44 -3.89 -12.46 -3.60
C ARG A 44 -2.48 -12.06 -4.04
N ASP A 45 -2.28 -10.79 -4.40
CA ASP A 45 -0.93 -10.29 -4.62
C ASP A 45 -0.18 -10.24 -3.30
N PHE A 46 1.09 -10.62 -3.37
CA PHE A 46 2.01 -10.56 -2.25
C PHE A 46 2.94 -9.37 -2.45
N MET A 47 3.08 -8.54 -1.42
CA MET A 47 3.98 -7.41 -1.43
C MET A 47 5.06 -7.59 -0.38
N LEU A 48 6.30 -7.27 -0.74
CA LEU A 48 7.41 -7.27 0.19
C LEU A 48 8.01 -5.87 0.26
N PHE A 49 8.04 -5.31 1.46
CA PHE A 49 8.70 -4.04 1.73
C PHE A 49 10.05 -4.34 2.38
N ASP A 50 11.13 -3.94 1.72
CA ASP A 50 12.48 -4.16 2.21
C ASP A 50 13.40 -3.04 1.73
N GLY A 51 14.51 -2.79 2.42
CA GLY A 51 15.43 -1.73 2.06
C GLY A 51 14.72 -0.38 1.92
N ASP A 52 14.90 0.30 0.79
CA ASP A 52 14.34 1.62 0.57
C ASP A 52 12.81 1.63 0.61
N SER A 53 12.15 0.62 0.08
CA SER A 53 10.68 0.57 0.12
C SER A 53 10.15 0.44 1.54
N ARG A 54 10.94 -0.10 2.46
CA ARG A 54 10.57 -0.28 3.87
C ARG A 54 10.85 0.96 4.71
N TYR A 55 11.98 1.63 4.47
CA TYR A 55 12.50 2.65 5.38
C TYR A 55 12.55 4.06 4.81
N VAL A 56 12.60 4.21 3.50
CA VAL A 56 12.80 5.52 2.85
C VAL A 56 11.51 6.02 2.19
N TRP A 57 10.83 5.16 1.45
CA TRP A 57 9.58 5.52 0.78
C TRP A 57 8.41 5.45 1.75
N THR A 58 7.55 6.46 1.71
CA THR A 58 6.24 6.36 2.35
C THR A 58 5.26 5.69 1.39
N HIS A 59 4.22 5.10 1.93
CA HIS A 59 3.15 4.52 1.13
C HIS A 59 1.78 4.83 1.73
N GLY A 60 0.78 4.81 0.90
CA GLY A 60 -0.57 5.09 1.32
C GLY A 60 -1.58 4.84 0.22
N ILE A 61 -2.84 5.02 0.55
CA ILE A 61 -3.96 4.85 -0.36
C ILE A 61 -4.69 6.18 -0.43
N SER A 62 -4.91 6.70 -1.65
CA SER A 62 -5.57 7.98 -1.83
C SER A 62 -7.00 7.94 -1.32
N ARG A 63 -7.39 9.00 -0.58
CA ARG A 63 -8.77 9.17 -0.17
C ARG A 63 -9.59 9.62 -1.38
N LYS A 64 -10.72 8.96 -1.63
CA LYS A 64 -11.65 9.39 -2.66
C LYS A 64 -12.67 10.33 -2.07
N THR A 65 -12.73 11.56 -2.61
CA THR A 65 -13.62 12.61 -2.13
C THR A 65 -14.86 12.79 -2.98
N ASN A 66 -14.93 12.11 -4.13
CA ASN A 66 -16.08 12.16 -5.02
C ASN A 66 -16.90 10.86 -4.90
N ASN A 67 -18.01 10.80 -5.61
CA ASN A 67 -18.93 9.65 -5.52
C ASN A 67 -18.47 8.43 -6.32
N ARG A 68 -17.39 8.54 -7.08
CA ARG A 68 -16.99 7.45 -7.97
C ARG A 68 -16.42 6.26 -7.23
N LYS A 69 -15.63 6.49 -6.18
CA LYS A 69 -14.99 5.43 -5.40
C LYS A 69 -14.22 4.44 -6.27
N VAL A 70 -13.45 4.97 -7.23
CA VAL A 70 -12.62 4.18 -8.13
C VAL A 70 -11.19 4.67 -8.10
N ASP A 71 -10.25 3.78 -8.39
CA ASP A 71 -8.85 4.12 -8.61
C ASP A 71 -8.56 4.05 -10.10
N ASP A 72 -7.81 5.04 -10.60
CA ASP A 72 -7.32 5.03 -11.98
C ASP A 72 -5.88 4.54 -11.98
N PHE A 73 -5.59 3.58 -12.85
CA PHE A 73 -4.25 3.06 -13.02
C PHE A 73 -4.01 2.74 -14.49
N GLU A 74 -3.03 3.43 -15.09
CA GLU A 74 -2.67 3.27 -16.50
C GLU A 74 -3.86 3.37 -17.44
N GLY A 75 -4.75 4.34 -17.21
CA GLY A 75 -5.91 4.60 -18.04
C GLY A 75 -7.09 3.68 -17.82
N LYS A 76 -7.01 2.77 -16.88
CA LYS A 76 -8.10 1.86 -16.53
C LYS A 76 -8.65 2.18 -15.14
N GLU A 77 -9.96 2.05 -14.97
CA GLU A 77 -10.61 2.29 -13.68
C GLU A 77 -10.77 0.98 -12.92
N TYR A 78 -10.46 1.03 -11.61
CA TYR A 78 -10.61 -0.10 -10.70
C TYR A 78 -11.55 0.32 -9.58
N PRO A 79 -12.80 -0.17 -9.55
CA PRO A 79 -13.71 0.18 -8.48
C PRO A 79 -13.20 -0.30 -7.12
N ARG A 80 -13.33 0.57 -6.12
CA ARG A 80 -13.00 0.19 -4.76
C ARG A 80 -14.12 -0.64 -4.17
N ALA A 81 -13.75 -1.72 -3.51
CA ALA A 81 -14.66 -2.60 -2.82
C ALA A 81 -14.03 -3.00 -1.49
N ARG A 82 -14.67 -3.91 -0.78
CA ARG A 82 -14.11 -4.41 0.47
C ARG A 82 -12.75 -5.05 0.24
N ARG A 83 -11.78 -4.70 1.07
CA ARG A 83 -10.41 -5.22 0.97
C ARG A 83 -9.91 -5.61 2.34
N ILE A 84 -9.17 -6.72 2.39
CA ILE A 84 -8.48 -7.19 3.57
C ILE A 84 -7.00 -7.31 3.22
N ALA A 85 -6.13 -6.83 4.08
CA ALA A 85 -4.69 -7.03 3.96
C ALA A 85 -4.18 -7.75 5.20
N ILE A 86 -3.40 -8.81 4.99
CA ILE A 86 -2.73 -9.53 6.06
C ILE A 86 -1.26 -9.15 6.02
N THR A 87 -0.76 -8.58 7.11
CA THR A 87 0.61 -8.09 7.19
C THR A 87 1.42 -8.94 8.14
N PHE A 88 2.62 -9.31 7.70
CA PHE A 88 3.58 -10.12 8.48
C PHE A 88 4.80 -9.26 8.78
N ARG A 89 5.20 -9.21 10.04
CA ARG A 89 6.36 -8.47 10.51
C ARG A 89 7.21 -9.32 11.40
N ARG A 90 8.51 -9.03 11.41
CA ARG A 90 9.44 -9.70 12.33
C ARG A 90 9.58 -8.86 13.61
N ALA A 91 9.21 -9.43 14.74
CA ALA A 91 9.40 -8.78 16.03
C ALA A 91 10.88 -8.79 16.44
N VAL A 92 11.35 -7.70 17.00
CA VAL A 92 12.69 -7.58 17.57
C VAL A 92 12.63 -8.02 19.03
N PRO A 93 13.50 -8.93 19.46
CA PRO A 93 13.52 -9.38 20.86
C PRO A 93 13.86 -8.26 21.83
#